data_05738cd0913c8ada13623db9197cb5de
#
_entry.id   05738cd0913c8ada13623db9197cb5de
#
_cell.length_a   1.000
_cell.length_b   1.000
_cell.length_c   1.000
_cell.angle_alpha   90.00
_cell.angle_beta   90.00
_cell.angle_gamma   90.00
#
_symmetry.space_group_name_H-M   'P 1'
#
loop_
_entity.id
_entity.type
_entity.pdbx_description
1 polymer ?
#
loop_
_entity_poly.entity_id
_entity_poly.type
_entity_poly.pdbx_seq_one_letter_code
_entity_poly.pdbx_strand_id
1 'polypeptide(L)'
;MVKIRLMTINDWKGVEQVWKDHEGTNPVDDCEEGFTRYLKRNPATSFVAVDGDRIIGTILAGHDGRRGFFHHVVVAPEYRKKGIGEDMVKHAMEALEKEGIQKTALVVFEDNDLGNGFWEHIGFTTRPDLVYRNKYVK
;
A
#
# COMPACT_ATOMS: atom_id res chain seq x y z
N MET A 1 21.72 -0.04 0.74
CA MET A 1 21.00 -0.75 -0.34
C MET A 1 19.57 -1.01 0.11
N VAL A 2 18.62 -0.71 -0.74
CA VAL A 2 17.20 -0.91 -0.43
C VAL A 2 16.79 -2.34 -0.76
N LYS A 3 16.07 -2.97 0.17
CA LYS A 3 15.50 -4.31 -0.03
C LYS A 3 14.00 -4.26 0.21
N ILE A 4 13.26 -5.10 -0.52
CA ILE A 4 11.83 -5.25 -0.33
C ILE A 4 11.59 -6.59 0.35
N ARG A 5 10.84 -6.55 1.43
CA ARG A 5 10.49 -7.76 2.18
C ARG A 5 9.05 -7.71 2.67
N LEU A 6 8.56 -8.85 3.08
CA LEU A 6 7.20 -8.95 3.63
C LEU A 6 7.06 -8.07 4.87
N MET A 7 5.95 -7.35 4.93
CA MET A 7 5.58 -6.54 6.09
C MET A 7 5.05 -7.46 7.19
N THR A 8 5.45 -7.18 8.44
CA THR A 8 4.98 -7.95 9.59
C THR A 8 4.40 -7.03 10.66
N ILE A 9 3.70 -7.60 11.61
CA ILE A 9 3.11 -6.80 12.71
C ILE A 9 4.18 -6.09 13.54
N ASN A 10 5.41 -6.59 13.53
CA ASN A 10 6.51 -5.95 14.24
C ASN A 10 7.01 -4.67 13.56
N ASP A 11 6.54 -4.39 12.36
CA ASP A 11 6.95 -3.21 11.60
C ASP A 11 6.11 -1.96 11.92
N TRP A 12 5.13 -2.09 12.81
CA TRP A 12 4.16 -1.00 13.03
C TRP A 12 4.81 0.36 13.28
N LYS A 13 5.80 0.44 14.17
CA LYS A 13 6.40 1.74 14.50
C LYS A 13 7.05 2.40 13.30
N GLY A 14 7.79 1.63 12.51
CA GLY A 14 8.44 2.17 11.32
C GLY A 14 7.44 2.54 10.22
N VAL A 15 6.42 1.71 10.04
CA VAL A 15 5.35 1.96 9.07
C VAL A 15 4.56 3.21 9.46
N GLU A 16 4.17 3.32 10.73
CA GLU A 16 3.45 4.49 11.24
C GLU A 16 4.25 5.78 10.98
N GLN A 17 5.54 5.73 11.23
CA GLN A 17 6.39 6.89 11.04
C GLN A 17 6.43 7.35 9.57
N VAL A 18 6.56 6.41 8.65
CA VAL A 18 6.54 6.72 7.21
C VAL A 18 5.21 7.36 6.81
N TRP A 19 4.11 6.81 7.29
CA TRP A 19 2.79 7.36 6.97
C TRP A 19 2.61 8.76 7.55
N LYS A 20 2.98 8.97 8.81
CA LYS A 20 2.87 10.29 9.45
C LYS A 20 3.72 11.34 8.76
N ASP A 21 4.93 10.97 8.35
CA ASP A 21 5.87 11.91 7.75
C ASP A 21 5.50 12.30 6.32
N HIS A 22 4.86 11.39 5.57
CA HIS A 22 4.77 11.56 4.12
C HIS A 22 3.36 11.51 3.54
N GLU A 23 2.39 10.99 4.27
CA GLU A 23 1.05 10.82 3.70
C GLU A 23 -0.06 11.23 4.67
N GLY A 24 0.10 10.90 5.93
CA GLY A 24 -0.94 11.09 6.93
C GLY A 24 -1.58 9.77 7.34
N THR A 25 -2.37 9.82 8.39
CA THR A 25 -3.04 8.65 8.94
C THR A 25 -4.51 8.95 9.19
N ASN A 26 -5.33 7.89 9.11
CA ASN A 26 -6.74 7.96 9.46
C ASN A 26 -6.93 7.24 10.80
N PRO A 27 -7.46 7.90 11.84
CA PRO A 27 -7.55 7.28 13.17
C PRO A 27 -8.48 6.07 13.24
N VAL A 28 -9.33 5.88 12.24
CA VAL A 28 -10.27 4.74 12.23
C VAL A 28 -9.54 3.40 12.06
N ASP A 29 -8.60 3.36 11.13
CA ASP A 29 -7.93 2.10 10.77
C ASP A 29 -6.41 2.17 10.75
N ASP A 30 -5.83 3.36 10.81
CA ASP A 30 -4.37 3.54 10.84
C ASP A 30 -3.85 3.61 12.26
N CYS A 31 -4.15 2.59 13.05
CA CYS A 31 -3.68 2.41 14.41
C CYS A 31 -3.10 1.01 14.52
N GLU A 32 -2.38 0.73 15.60
CA GLU A 32 -1.73 -0.57 15.76
C GLU A 32 -2.72 -1.72 15.70
N GLU A 33 -3.88 -1.55 16.31
CA GLU A 33 -4.93 -2.58 16.30
C GLU A 33 -5.42 -2.85 14.88
N GLY A 34 -5.74 -1.81 14.13
CA GLY A 34 -6.21 -1.95 12.75
C GLY A 34 -5.17 -2.53 11.82
N PHE A 35 -3.92 -2.09 11.97
CA PHE A 35 -2.79 -2.59 11.22
C PHE A 35 -2.58 -4.10 11.48
N THR A 36 -2.60 -4.49 12.76
CA THR A 36 -2.43 -5.89 13.15
C THR A 36 -3.55 -6.75 12.60
N ARG A 37 -4.79 -6.29 12.70
CA ARG A 37 -5.95 -7.01 12.16
C ARG A 37 -5.82 -7.22 10.66
N TYR A 38 -5.41 -6.18 9.95
CA TYR A 38 -5.25 -6.25 8.50
C TYR A 38 -4.21 -7.29 8.10
N LEU A 39 -3.05 -7.28 8.75
CA LEU A 39 -1.98 -8.23 8.44
C LEU A 39 -2.30 -9.66 8.89
N LYS A 40 -3.07 -9.83 9.94
CA LYS A 40 -3.52 -11.18 10.31
C LYS A 40 -4.48 -11.75 9.29
N ARG A 41 -5.34 -10.91 8.71
CA ARG A 41 -6.24 -11.33 7.64
C ARG A 41 -5.50 -11.56 6.33
N ASN A 42 -4.50 -10.75 6.05
CA ASN A 42 -3.72 -10.79 4.81
C ASN A 42 -2.21 -10.87 5.15
N PRO A 43 -1.73 -12.04 5.59
CA PRO A 43 -0.35 -12.11 6.12
C PRO A 43 0.76 -12.11 5.06
N ALA A 44 0.44 -12.32 3.80
CA ALA A 44 1.48 -12.59 2.78
C ALA A 44 1.49 -11.60 1.62
N THR A 45 0.75 -10.47 1.69
CA THR A 45 0.55 -9.62 0.52
C THR A 45 0.99 -8.17 0.68
N SER A 46 1.39 -7.76 1.88
CA SER A 46 1.90 -6.40 2.14
C SER A 46 3.42 -6.41 2.27
N PHE A 47 4.06 -5.34 1.82
CA PHE A 47 5.52 -5.28 1.76
C PHE A 47 6.05 -3.95 2.28
N VAL A 48 7.30 -3.97 2.72
CA VAL A 48 8.06 -2.77 3.06
C VAL A 48 9.35 -2.72 2.26
N ALA A 49 9.79 -1.51 1.97
CA ALA A 49 11.11 -1.27 1.42
C ALA A 49 11.98 -0.77 2.56
N VAL A 50 13.12 -1.39 2.78
CA VAL A 50 14.00 -1.06 3.89
C VAL A 50 15.39 -0.72 3.40
N ASP A 51 16.01 0.25 4.04
CA ASP A 51 17.40 0.62 3.82
C ASP A 51 18.10 0.40 5.16
N GLY A 52 18.82 -0.73 5.27
CA GLY A 52 19.32 -1.18 6.56
C GLY A 52 18.15 -1.49 7.49
N ASP A 53 18.09 -0.82 8.62
CA ASP A 53 17.01 -0.99 9.61
C ASP A 53 15.85 -0.01 9.41
N ARG A 54 15.98 0.91 8.45
CA ARG A 54 14.99 1.97 8.26
C ARG A 54 13.97 1.58 7.20
N ILE A 55 12.69 1.66 7.55
CA ILE A 55 11.62 1.50 6.57
C ILE A 55 11.49 2.82 5.81
N ILE A 56 11.61 2.74 4.49
CA ILE A 56 11.55 3.91 3.61
C ILE A 56 10.40 3.83 2.61
N GLY A 57 9.67 2.75 2.61
CA GLY A 57 8.50 2.62 1.75
C GLY A 57 7.57 1.53 2.25
N THR A 58 6.29 1.66 1.90
CA THR A 58 5.27 0.69 2.28
C THR A 58 4.30 0.43 1.13
N ILE A 59 3.74 -0.76 1.10
CA ILE A 59 2.52 -1.07 0.37
C ILE A 59 1.66 -1.96 1.25
N LEU A 60 0.50 -1.48 1.63
CA LEU A 60 -0.48 -2.25 2.39
C LEU A 60 -1.43 -2.85 1.36
N ALA A 61 -1.31 -4.15 1.13
CA ALA A 61 -2.07 -4.84 0.11
C ALA A 61 -2.76 -6.06 0.70
N GLY A 62 -4.00 -6.27 0.32
CA GLY A 62 -4.76 -7.41 0.79
C GLY A 62 -5.96 -7.67 -0.10
N HIS A 63 -6.80 -8.61 0.30
CA HIS A 63 -8.00 -8.94 -0.45
C HIS A 63 -9.11 -9.46 0.46
N ASP A 64 -10.31 -9.46 -0.09
CA ASP A 64 -11.51 -9.93 0.61
C ASP A 64 -11.96 -11.32 0.12
N GLY A 65 -11.12 -12.03 -0.61
CA GLY A 65 -11.44 -13.29 -1.26
C GLY A 65 -11.89 -13.12 -2.70
N ARG A 66 -12.16 -11.88 -3.16
CA ARG A 66 -12.59 -11.59 -4.52
C ARG A 66 -11.63 -10.66 -5.24
N ARG A 67 -11.36 -9.51 -4.64
CA ARG A 67 -10.57 -8.44 -5.23
C ARG A 67 -9.48 -8.01 -4.26
N GLY A 68 -8.36 -7.63 -4.81
CA GLY A 68 -7.32 -6.99 -4.04
C GLY A 68 -7.59 -5.50 -3.89
N PHE A 69 -6.94 -4.90 -2.91
CA PHE A 69 -6.98 -3.46 -2.71
C PHE A 69 -5.66 -3.00 -2.10
N PHE A 70 -5.15 -1.87 -2.59
CA PHE A 70 -3.91 -1.27 -2.08
C PHE A 70 -4.21 -0.03 -1.26
N HIS A 71 -3.55 0.08 -0.12
CA HIS A 71 -3.58 1.27 0.74
C HIS A 71 -2.15 1.70 1.01
N HIS A 72 -1.95 2.98 1.26
CA HIS A 72 -0.67 3.50 1.75
C HIS A 72 0.54 3.02 0.95
N VAL A 73 0.51 3.24 -0.34
CA VAL A 73 1.66 3.00 -1.21
C VAL A 73 2.51 4.26 -1.17
N VAL A 74 3.57 4.21 -0.39
CA VAL A 74 4.38 5.39 -0.05
C VAL A 74 5.86 5.06 -0.21
N VAL A 75 6.61 5.99 -0.77
CA VAL A 75 8.08 5.93 -0.78
C VAL A 75 8.59 7.27 -0.27
N ALA A 76 9.51 7.24 0.70
CA ALA A 76 10.11 8.46 1.24
C ALA A 76 10.72 9.28 0.09
N PRO A 77 10.56 10.63 0.12
CA PRO A 77 10.95 11.47 -1.03
C PRO A 77 12.38 11.27 -1.52
N GLU A 78 13.35 11.10 -0.61
CA GLU A 78 14.75 10.93 -0.98
C GLU A 78 15.04 9.60 -1.68
N TYR A 79 14.09 8.68 -1.67
CA TYR A 79 14.22 7.37 -2.34
C TYR A 79 13.35 7.26 -3.59
N ARG A 80 12.68 8.34 -3.98
CA ARG A 80 11.83 8.33 -5.18
C ARG A 80 12.64 8.32 -6.47
N LYS A 81 11.98 7.99 -7.58
CA LYS A 81 12.57 7.93 -8.94
C LYS A 81 13.66 6.87 -9.07
N LYS A 82 13.62 5.84 -8.24
CA LYS A 82 14.57 4.72 -8.27
C LYS A 82 13.89 3.38 -8.53
N GLY A 83 12.59 3.40 -8.86
CA GLY A 83 11.85 2.18 -9.16
C GLY A 83 11.36 1.41 -7.95
N ILE A 84 11.54 1.94 -6.73
CA ILE A 84 11.16 1.23 -5.51
C ILE A 84 9.65 1.04 -5.40
N GLY A 85 8.87 2.07 -5.71
CA GLY A 85 7.41 1.97 -5.67
C GLY A 85 6.89 0.92 -6.64
N GLU A 86 7.41 0.92 -7.86
CA GLU A 86 7.03 -0.07 -8.87
C GLU A 86 7.42 -1.48 -8.43
N ASP A 87 8.59 -1.65 -7.83
CA ASP A 87 9.04 -2.94 -7.29
C ASP A 87 8.11 -3.45 -6.19
N MET A 88 7.70 -2.58 -5.27
CA MET A 88 6.78 -2.97 -4.21
C MET A 88 5.43 -3.41 -4.78
N VAL A 89 4.92 -2.66 -5.76
CA VAL A 89 3.66 -3.03 -6.43
C VAL A 89 3.78 -4.39 -7.10
N LYS A 90 4.92 -4.64 -7.75
CA LYS A 90 5.15 -5.92 -8.42
C LYS A 90 5.14 -7.07 -7.42
N HIS A 91 5.79 -6.90 -6.27
CA HIS A 91 5.76 -7.91 -5.20
C HIS A 91 4.32 -8.18 -4.72
N ALA A 92 3.55 -7.13 -4.51
CA ALA A 92 2.17 -7.26 -4.06
C ALA A 92 1.29 -7.94 -5.12
N MET A 93 1.47 -7.58 -6.38
CA MET A 93 0.72 -8.20 -7.49
C MET A 93 1.01 -9.70 -7.58
N GLU A 94 2.29 -10.08 -7.49
CA GLU A 94 2.67 -11.49 -7.52
C GLU A 94 2.11 -12.26 -6.33
N ALA A 95 2.13 -11.64 -5.15
CA ALA A 95 1.59 -12.26 -3.94
C ALA A 95 0.08 -12.48 -4.05
N LEU A 96 -0.66 -11.50 -4.58
CA LEU A 96 -2.09 -11.64 -4.82
C LEU A 96 -2.39 -12.72 -5.85
N GLU A 97 -1.60 -12.79 -6.91
CA GLU A 97 -1.76 -13.82 -7.94
C GLU A 97 -1.62 -15.22 -7.35
N LYS A 98 -0.65 -15.42 -6.46
CA LYS A 98 -0.48 -16.72 -5.79
C LYS A 98 -1.68 -17.11 -4.96
N GLU A 99 -2.47 -16.14 -4.51
CA GLU A 99 -3.68 -16.41 -3.73
C GLU A 99 -4.94 -16.45 -4.60
N GLY A 100 -4.77 -16.45 -5.93
CA GLY A 100 -5.89 -16.59 -6.86
C GLY A 100 -6.64 -15.31 -7.15
N ILE A 101 -6.10 -14.17 -6.76
CA ILE A 101 -6.76 -12.87 -6.97
C ILE A 101 -6.38 -12.37 -8.37
N GLN A 102 -7.39 -12.01 -9.17
CA GLN A 102 -7.20 -11.62 -10.56
C GLN A 102 -7.20 -10.12 -10.79
N LYS A 103 -7.70 -9.34 -9.83
CA LYS A 103 -7.83 -7.90 -10.03
C LYS A 103 -7.70 -7.17 -8.71
N THR A 104 -7.00 -6.05 -8.73
CA THR A 104 -6.82 -5.19 -7.56
C THR A 104 -7.19 -3.76 -7.91
N ALA A 105 -7.50 -2.96 -6.91
CA ALA A 105 -7.90 -1.58 -7.06
C ALA A 105 -7.26 -0.72 -5.99
N LEU A 106 -7.34 0.59 -6.17
CA LEU A 106 -6.90 1.57 -5.19
C LEU A 106 -7.66 2.87 -5.45
N VAL A 107 -7.58 3.78 -4.50
CA VAL A 107 -8.11 5.13 -4.68
C VAL A 107 -6.99 6.14 -4.47
N VAL A 108 -7.02 7.21 -5.26
CA VAL A 108 -6.05 8.30 -5.22
C VAL A 108 -6.84 9.59 -5.26
N PHE A 109 -6.43 10.58 -4.47
CA PHE A 109 -7.05 11.90 -4.57
C PHE A 109 -6.93 12.41 -6.00
N GLU A 110 -8.00 13.00 -6.51
CA GLU A 110 -8.06 13.48 -7.89
C GLU A 110 -6.95 14.48 -8.20
N ASP A 111 -6.59 15.32 -7.24
CA ASP A 111 -5.56 16.35 -7.40
C ASP A 111 -4.14 15.88 -7.06
N ASN A 112 -3.94 14.62 -6.76
CA ASN A 112 -2.61 14.06 -6.53
C ASN A 112 -1.97 13.70 -7.86
N ASP A 113 -1.42 14.69 -8.54
CA ASP A 113 -0.85 14.50 -9.88
C ASP A 113 0.31 13.51 -9.89
N LEU A 114 1.16 13.55 -8.88
CA LEU A 114 2.29 12.63 -8.78
C LEU A 114 1.83 11.18 -8.65
N GLY A 115 0.87 10.93 -7.74
CA GLY A 115 0.32 9.61 -7.54
C GLY A 115 -0.43 9.10 -8.77
N ASN A 116 -1.27 9.93 -9.35
CA ASN A 116 -2.03 9.54 -10.55
C ASN A 116 -1.11 9.22 -11.73
N GLY A 117 -0.06 10.02 -11.91
CA GLY A 117 0.93 9.76 -12.95
C GLY A 117 1.67 8.45 -12.74
N PHE A 118 2.03 8.13 -11.50
CA PHE A 118 2.67 6.87 -11.16
C PHE A 118 1.79 5.67 -11.52
N TRP A 119 0.53 5.71 -11.08
CA TRP A 119 -0.39 4.58 -11.31
C TRP A 119 -0.70 4.39 -12.79
N GLU A 120 -0.90 5.48 -13.53
CA GLU A 120 -1.11 5.41 -14.97
C GLU A 120 0.10 4.81 -15.67
N HIS A 121 1.30 5.24 -15.28
CA HIS A 121 2.55 4.75 -15.88
C HIS A 121 2.70 3.24 -15.74
N ILE A 122 2.30 2.67 -14.61
CA ILE A 122 2.44 1.23 -14.38
C ILE A 122 1.18 0.42 -14.72
N GLY A 123 0.22 1.05 -15.40
CA GLY A 123 -0.89 0.32 -16.01
C GLY A 123 -2.19 0.27 -15.24
N PHE A 124 -2.35 1.08 -14.20
CA PHE A 124 -3.61 1.16 -13.47
C PHE A 124 -4.50 2.20 -14.14
N THR A 125 -5.66 1.76 -14.61
CA THR A 125 -6.58 2.63 -15.36
C THR A 125 -7.68 3.17 -14.45
N THR A 126 -8.21 4.33 -14.84
CA THR A 126 -9.31 4.94 -14.09
C THR A 126 -10.67 4.39 -14.54
N ARG A 127 -11.66 4.55 -13.66
CA ARG A 127 -13.05 4.19 -13.92
C ARG A 127 -13.92 5.43 -13.70
N PRO A 128 -14.05 6.31 -14.69
CA PRO A 128 -14.84 7.55 -14.51
C PRO A 128 -16.33 7.30 -14.38
N ASP A 129 -16.78 6.08 -14.67
CA ASP A 129 -18.17 5.67 -14.54
C ASP A 129 -18.56 5.25 -13.12
N LEU A 130 -17.59 5.25 -12.17
CA LEU A 130 -17.84 4.83 -10.79
C LEU A 130 -17.73 6.02 -9.85
N VAL A 131 -18.49 5.94 -8.75
CA VAL A 131 -18.43 6.92 -7.67
C VAL A 131 -18.07 6.17 -6.39
N TYR A 132 -17.01 6.65 -5.72
CA TYR A 132 -16.61 6.07 -4.44
C TYR A 132 -17.56 6.56 -3.35
N ARG A 133 -18.08 5.64 -2.54
CA ARG A 133 -18.95 5.97 -1.41
C ARG A 133 -18.48 5.22 -0.20
N ASN A 134 -18.53 5.86 0.95
CA ASN A 134 -18.17 5.21 2.21
C ASN A 134 -19.11 5.67 3.33
N LYS A 135 -19.11 4.91 4.42
CA LYS A 135 -19.88 5.24 5.61
C LYS A 135 -19.28 4.46 6.78
N TYR A 136 -19.21 5.08 7.93
CA TYR A 136 -18.79 4.37 9.15
C TYR A 136 -19.81 3.27 9.47
N VAL A 137 -19.30 2.10 9.87
CA VAL A 137 -20.18 0.99 10.28
C VAL A 137 -20.81 1.31 11.62
N LYS A 138 -20.07 2.01 12.50
CA LYS A 138 -20.62 2.46 13.76
C LYS A 138 -19.98 3.75 14.24
#